data_a570cdf59d2c1de2f5a671cc26538879
#
_entry.id   a570cdf59d2c1de2f5a671cc26538879
#
_cell.length_a   1.000
_cell.length_b   1.000
_cell.length_c   1.000
_cell.angle_alpha   90.00
_cell.angle_beta   90.00
_cell.angle_gamma   90.00
#
_symmetry.space_group_name_H-M   'P 1'
#
loop_
_entity.id
_entity.type
_entity.pdbx_description
1 polymer ?
#
loop_
_entity_poly.entity_id
_entity_poly.type
_entity_poly.pdbx_seq_one_letter_code
_entity_poly.pdbx_strand_id
1 'polypeptide(L)'
;MRRNIKKIFMMAGVVAMIAGLTGCGTKKSAEKTTEINVGYFNNVTHAQALYMKAQGTLDKAFDGKAAVKWTSFNAGPSEVEALFSGNIDIGYIGPVPAISANVKSKGDVSLISGASQAGAELVKAPGSDIKSAKDL
;
A
#
# COMPACT_ATOMS: atom_id res chain seq x y z
N MET A 1 -16.84 43.40 55.57
CA MET A 1 -15.48 43.17 55.04
C MET A 1 -15.25 41.74 54.49
N ARG A 2 -15.75 40.69 55.12
CA ARG A 2 -15.57 39.27 54.67
C ARG A 2 -16.22 38.89 53.33
N ARG A 3 -17.25 39.61 52.86
CA ARG A 3 -18.04 39.26 51.69
C ARG A 3 -17.37 39.65 50.35
N ASN A 4 -16.49 40.64 50.38
CA ASN A 4 -15.78 41.11 49.17
C ASN A 4 -14.52 40.31 48.88
N ILE A 5 -13.91 39.70 49.89
CA ILE A 5 -12.73 38.86 49.75
C ILE A 5 -13.06 37.58 49.01
N LYS A 6 -14.24 36.97 49.25
CA LYS A 6 -14.69 35.77 48.52
C LYS A 6 -14.91 36.02 47.01
N LYS A 7 -15.40 37.21 46.67
CA LYS A 7 -15.61 37.61 45.25
C LYS A 7 -14.28 37.86 44.51
N ILE A 8 -13.29 38.39 45.21
CA ILE A 8 -11.94 38.61 44.66
C ILE A 8 -11.23 37.28 44.40
N PHE A 9 -11.35 36.32 45.34
CA PHE A 9 -10.80 34.97 45.14
C PHE A 9 -11.48 34.19 44.02
N MET A 10 -12.80 34.39 43.84
CA MET A 10 -13.54 33.73 42.77
C MET A 10 -13.21 34.30 41.38
N MET A 11 -12.94 35.59 41.26
CA MET A 11 -12.49 36.23 40.02
C MET A 11 -11.01 35.85 39.69
N ALA A 12 -10.15 35.72 40.67
CA ALA A 12 -8.76 35.28 40.45
C ALA A 12 -8.67 33.85 39.94
N GLY A 13 -9.56 32.96 40.38
CA GLY A 13 -9.63 31.57 39.90
C GLY A 13 -10.05 31.43 38.45
N VAL A 14 -10.97 32.28 37.99
CA VAL A 14 -11.46 32.27 36.59
C VAL A 14 -10.38 32.80 35.62
N VAL A 15 -9.63 33.82 36.01
CA VAL A 15 -8.54 34.38 35.19
C VAL A 15 -7.37 33.37 35.04
N ALA A 16 -7.07 32.58 36.07
CA ALA A 16 -6.06 31.55 36.02
C ALA A 16 -6.43 30.37 35.10
N MET A 17 -7.71 30.07 34.93
CA MET A 17 -8.16 29.00 33.98
C MET A 17 -8.10 29.43 32.51
N ILE A 18 -8.20 30.73 32.22
CA ILE A 18 -8.11 31.23 30.81
C ILE A 18 -6.67 31.31 30.32
N ALA A 19 -5.69 31.51 31.21
CA ALA A 19 -4.28 31.54 30.85
C ALA A 19 -3.70 30.15 30.50
N GLY A 20 -4.38 29.06 30.85
CA GLY A 20 -3.94 27.68 30.56
C GLY A 20 -4.27 27.15 29.16
N LEU A 21 -5.10 27.87 28.37
CA LEU A 21 -5.54 27.39 27.06
C LEU A 21 -4.75 27.94 25.87
N THR A 22 -3.75 28.79 26.06
CA THR A 22 -2.91 29.32 24.99
C THR A 22 -1.69 28.45 24.68
N GLY A 23 -1.64 27.24 25.20
CA GLY A 23 -0.65 26.21 24.89
C GLY A 23 -0.92 25.43 23.59
N CYS A 24 -1.58 26.02 22.58
CA CYS A 24 -1.53 25.49 21.22
C CYS A 24 -0.14 25.73 20.64
N GLY A 25 0.81 24.87 21.05
CA GLY A 25 2.00 24.66 20.26
C GLY A 25 1.55 24.31 18.84
N THR A 26 1.92 25.13 17.88
CA THR A 26 1.86 24.81 16.45
C THR A 26 2.60 23.48 16.28
N LYS A 27 1.88 22.35 16.41
CA LYS A 27 2.33 21.13 15.78
C LYS A 27 2.45 21.46 14.31
N LYS A 28 3.68 21.68 13.84
CA LYS A 28 4.02 21.61 12.44
C LYS A 28 3.27 20.36 11.96
N SER A 29 2.20 20.54 11.20
CA SER A 29 1.50 19.44 10.56
C SER A 29 2.58 18.70 9.80
N ALA A 30 2.97 17.54 10.27
CA ALA A 30 3.83 16.68 9.50
C ALA A 30 3.04 16.46 8.21
N GLU A 31 3.55 16.97 7.12
CA GLU A 31 2.98 16.79 5.79
C GLU A 31 2.76 15.28 5.65
N LYS A 32 1.50 14.87 5.58
CA LYS A 32 1.17 13.44 5.58
C LYS A 32 1.65 12.91 4.24
N THR A 33 2.84 12.34 4.22
CA THR A 33 3.40 11.71 3.03
C THR A 33 2.39 10.68 2.53
N THR A 34 2.00 10.78 1.27
CA THR A 34 1.12 9.80 0.64
C THR A 34 1.80 8.44 0.71
N GLU A 35 1.11 7.42 1.18
CA GLU A 35 1.61 6.04 1.17
C GLU A 35 1.01 5.30 -0.02
N ILE A 36 1.84 4.59 -0.78
CA ILE A 36 1.43 3.73 -1.89
C ILE A 36 1.78 2.30 -1.54
N ASN A 37 0.76 1.48 -1.42
CA ASN A 37 0.87 0.08 -1.03
C ASN A 37 0.89 -0.80 -2.29
N VAL A 38 2.00 -1.53 -2.50
CA VAL A 38 2.24 -2.35 -3.70
C VAL A 38 2.24 -3.82 -3.35
N GLY A 39 1.35 -4.59 -3.98
CA GLY A 39 1.30 -6.05 -3.89
C GLY A 39 2.22 -6.73 -4.89
N TYR A 40 2.81 -7.86 -4.52
CA TYR A 40 3.63 -8.68 -5.42
C TYR A 40 3.76 -10.12 -4.90
N PHE A 41 4.24 -11.05 -5.75
CA PHE A 41 4.62 -12.39 -5.31
C PHE A 41 6.13 -12.53 -5.25
N ASN A 42 6.63 -13.21 -4.24
CA ASN A 42 8.05 -13.41 -4.04
C ASN A 42 8.57 -14.61 -4.87
N ASN A 43 8.47 -14.51 -6.18
CA ASN A 43 8.94 -15.51 -7.13
C ASN A 43 9.46 -14.85 -8.42
N VAL A 44 10.17 -15.62 -9.24
CA VAL A 44 10.86 -15.11 -10.45
C VAL A 44 9.92 -14.55 -11.53
N THR A 45 8.65 -14.93 -11.54
CA THR A 45 7.67 -14.40 -12.51
C THR A 45 7.31 -12.95 -12.19
N HIS A 46 7.62 -12.47 -10.99
CA HIS A 46 7.48 -11.10 -10.54
C HIS A 46 8.83 -10.37 -10.45
N ALA A 47 9.79 -10.73 -11.31
CA ALA A 47 11.13 -10.17 -11.32
C ALA A 47 11.15 -8.64 -11.39
N GLN A 48 10.20 -8.03 -12.10
CA GLN A 48 10.05 -6.58 -12.20
C GLN A 48 9.79 -5.95 -10.83
N ALA A 49 8.82 -6.49 -10.07
CA ALA A 49 8.49 -6.03 -8.73
C ALA A 49 9.67 -6.22 -7.77
N LEU A 50 10.32 -7.38 -7.82
CA LEU A 50 11.48 -7.70 -6.99
C LEU A 50 12.65 -6.75 -7.28
N TYR A 51 12.93 -6.48 -8.55
CA TYR A 51 13.98 -5.56 -8.97
C TYR A 51 13.67 -4.13 -8.53
N MET A 52 12.47 -3.64 -8.79
CA MET A 52 12.05 -2.28 -8.40
C MET A 52 12.11 -2.07 -6.90
N LYS A 53 11.68 -3.07 -6.12
CA LYS A 53 11.79 -3.07 -4.67
C LYS A 53 13.25 -3.02 -4.21
N ALA A 54 14.10 -3.90 -4.75
CA ALA A 54 15.51 -3.99 -4.37
C ALA A 54 16.30 -2.73 -4.71
N GLN A 55 15.97 -2.06 -5.81
CA GLN A 55 16.63 -0.84 -6.26
C GLN A 55 15.99 0.44 -5.70
N GLY A 56 14.86 0.35 -5.01
CA GLY A 56 14.09 1.52 -4.56
C GLY A 56 13.66 2.43 -5.73
N THR A 57 13.34 1.84 -6.88
CA THR A 57 13.07 2.59 -8.10
C THR A 57 11.81 3.44 -7.98
N LEU A 58 10.75 2.90 -7.35
CA LEU A 58 9.50 3.66 -7.12
C LEU A 58 9.71 4.79 -6.11
N ASP A 59 10.44 4.54 -5.02
CA ASP A 59 10.74 5.58 -4.03
C ASP A 59 11.49 6.75 -4.68
N LYS A 60 12.47 6.44 -5.54
CA LYS A 60 13.21 7.44 -6.31
C LYS A 60 12.32 8.20 -7.30
N ALA A 61 11.38 7.50 -7.96
CA ALA A 61 10.47 8.12 -8.92
C ALA A 61 9.49 9.09 -8.25
N PHE A 62 9.08 8.80 -7.02
CA PHE A 62 8.20 9.68 -6.26
C PHE A 62 8.92 10.86 -5.60
N ASP A 63 10.25 10.86 -5.55
CA ASP A 63 11.09 11.97 -5.08
C ASP A 63 10.62 12.55 -3.72
N GLY A 64 10.34 11.66 -2.77
CA GLY A 64 9.86 12.01 -1.43
C GLY A 64 8.38 12.43 -1.34
N LYS A 65 7.63 12.48 -2.44
CA LYS A 65 6.21 12.84 -2.46
C LYS A 65 5.30 11.72 -1.97
N ALA A 66 5.78 10.48 -2.08
CA ALA A 66 5.09 9.31 -1.56
C ALA A 66 6.10 8.31 -0.98
N ALA A 67 5.66 7.56 0.03
CA ALA A 67 6.38 6.42 0.57
C ALA A 67 5.82 5.13 -0.06
N VAL A 68 6.69 4.23 -0.48
CA VAL A 68 6.26 2.97 -1.10
C VAL A 68 6.36 1.84 -0.09
N LYS A 69 5.26 1.11 0.08
CA LYS A 69 5.17 -0.04 0.96
C LYS A 69 4.87 -1.31 0.16
N TRP A 70 5.74 -2.30 0.29
CA TRP A 70 5.66 -3.54 -0.45
C TRP A 70 5.10 -4.66 0.40
N THR A 71 4.06 -5.33 -0.07
CA THR A 71 3.43 -6.48 0.58
C THR A 71 3.49 -7.70 -0.34
N SER A 72 4.05 -8.80 0.16
CA SER A 72 4.13 -10.05 -0.60
C SER A 72 2.91 -10.93 -0.35
N PHE A 73 2.44 -11.56 -1.42
CA PHE A 73 1.36 -12.54 -1.41
C PHE A 73 1.83 -13.89 -1.93
N ASN A 74 1.09 -14.94 -1.62
CA ASN A 74 1.37 -16.32 -2.07
C ASN A 74 0.35 -16.82 -3.10
N ALA A 75 -0.75 -16.10 -3.28
CA ALA A 75 -1.82 -16.49 -4.21
C ALA A 75 -2.60 -15.27 -4.71
N GLY A 76 -3.05 -15.32 -5.97
CA GLY A 76 -3.83 -14.25 -6.59
C GLY A 76 -5.10 -13.87 -5.83
N PRO A 77 -5.93 -14.82 -5.34
CA PRO A 77 -7.13 -14.46 -4.57
C PRO A 77 -6.86 -13.59 -3.36
N SER A 78 -5.81 -13.88 -2.58
CA SER A 78 -5.47 -13.09 -1.39
C SER A 78 -4.98 -11.68 -1.74
N GLU A 79 -4.30 -11.51 -2.85
CA GLU A 79 -3.91 -10.18 -3.35
C GLU A 79 -5.13 -9.39 -3.84
N VAL A 80 -6.07 -10.05 -4.53
CA VAL A 80 -7.34 -9.42 -4.96
C VAL A 80 -8.18 -8.98 -3.75
N GLU A 81 -8.24 -9.77 -2.69
CA GLU A 81 -8.92 -9.38 -1.44
C GLU A 81 -8.24 -8.18 -0.78
N ALA A 82 -6.92 -8.13 -0.77
CA ALA A 82 -6.17 -7.00 -0.25
C ALA A 82 -6.43 -5.71 -1.07
N LEU A 83 -6.56 -5.84 -2.39
CA LEU A 83 -6.91 -4.73 -3.27
C LEU A 83 -8.35 -4.24 -3.00
N PHE A 84 -9.32 -5.15 -2.88
CA PHE A 84 -10.71 -4.80 -2.60
C PHE A 84 -10.91 -4.17 -1.21
N SER A 85 -10.09 -4.56 -0.25
CA SER A 85 -10.12 -3.98 1.11
C SER A 85 -9.33 -2.68 1.24
N GLY A 86 -8.63 -2.23 0.19
CA GLY A 86 -7.78 -1.05 0.22
C GLY A 86 -6.48 -1.22 1.02
N ASN A 87 -6.07 -2.46 1.29
CA ASN A 87 -4.79 -2.75 1.93
C ASN A 87 -3.60 -2.62 0.96
N ILE A 88 -3.86 -2.70 -0.33
CA ILE A 88 -2.93 -2.34 -1.41
C ILE A 88 -3.64 -1.45 -2.44
N ASP A 89 -2.88 -0.61 -3.10
CA ASP A 89 -3.36 0.33 -4.12
C ASP A 89 -3.10 -0.18 -5.53
N ILE A 90 -2.01 -0.94 -5.70
CA ILE A 90 -1.57 -1.53 -6.98
C ILE A 90 -0.95 -2.90 -6.71
N GLY A 91 -1.06 -3.83 -7.66
CA GLY A 91 -0.49 -5.17 -7.53
C GLY A 91 0.09 -5.72 -8.82
N TYR A 92 1.16 -6.47 -8.69
CA TYR A 92 1.70 -7.32 -9.75
C TYR A 92 1.02 -8.68 -9.64
N ILE A 93 0.20 -9.03 -10.60
CA ILE A 93 -0.66 -10.22 -10.51
C ILE A 93 -0.77 -10.93 -11.86
N GLY A 94 -1.07 -12.19 -11.86
CA GLY A 94 -1.31 -12.97 -13.09
C GLY A 94 -2.60 -12.54 -13.81
N PRO A 95 -2.71 -12.81 -15.12
CA PRO A 95 -3.85 -12.32 -15.92
C PRO A 95 -5.19 -12.89 -15.46
N VAL A 96 -5.25 -14.15 -15.04
CA VAL A 96 -6.51 -14.78 -14.61
C VAL A 96 -7.12 -14.11 -13.38
N PRO A 97 -6.40 -13.94 -12.26
CA PRO A 97 -6.95 -13.21 -11.12
C PRO A 97 -7.17 -11.72 -11.42
N ALA A 98 -6.37 -11.08 -12.28
CA ALA A 98 -6.61 -9.70 -12.70
C ALA A 98 -7.95 -9.53 -13.43
N ILE A 99 -8.26 -10.39 -14.40
CA ILE A 99 -9.54 -10.39 -15.11
C ILE A 99 -10.69 -10.65 -14.13
N SER A 100 -10.52 -11.63 -13.24
CA SER A 100 -11.52 -11.95 -12.21
C SER A 100 -11.79 -10.76 -11.28
N ALA A 101 -10.75 -10.03 -10.88
CA ALA A 101 -10.87 -8.82 -10.06
C ALA A 101 -11.63 -7.71 -10.81
N ASN A 102 -11.29 -7.45 -12.07
CA ASN A 102 -11.99 -6.47 -12.89
C ASN A 102 -13.49 -6.77 -13.00
N VAL A 103 -13.84 -8.03 -13.33
CA VAL A 103 -15.25 -8.45 -13.48
C VAL A 103 -16.00 -8.33 -12.15
N LYS A 104 -15.42 -8.81 -11.04
CA LYS A 104 -16.04 -8.75 -9.71
C LYS A 104 -16.24 -7.34 -9.21
N SER A 105 -15.30 -6.45 -9.49
CA SER A 105 -15.38 -5.04 -9.12
C SER A 105 -16.25 -4.20 -10.08
N LYS A 106 -16.78 -4.80 -11.14
CA LYS A 106 -17.52 -4.10 -12.20
C LYS A 106 -16.71 -2.99 -12.87
N GLY A 107 -15.40 -3.19 -12.95
CA GLY A 107 -14.47 -2.26 -13.61
C GLY A 107 -13.71 -1.30 -12.67
N ASP A 108 -14.00 -1.30 -11.37
CA ASP A 108 -13.26 -0.45 -10.41
C ASP A 108 -11.78 -0.84 -10.33
N VAL A 109 -11.46 -2.13 -10.50
CA VAL A 109 -10.10 -2.61 -10.65
C VAL A 109 -9.74 -2.70 -12.13
N SER A 110 -8.68 -2.02 -12.53
CA SER A 110 -8.24 -1.96 -13.92
C SER A 110 -6.82 -2.52 -14.10
N LEU A 111 -6.57 -3.18 -15.23
CA LEU A 111 -5.24 -3.54 -15.67
C LEU A 111 -4.59 -2.32 -16.35
N ILE A 112 -3.54 -1.79 -15.75
CA ILE A 112 -2.90 -0.55 -16.21
C ILE A 112 -1.69 -0.79 -17.11
N SER A 113 -1.03 -1.95 -17.00
CA SER A 113 0.16 -2.27 -17.80
C SER A 113 0.44 -3.77 -17.81
N GLY A 114 1.01 -4.27 -18.90
CA GLY A 114 1.72 -5.54 -18.90
C GLY A 114 3.08 -5.39 -18.20
N ALA A 115 3.45 -6.38 -17.40
CA ALA A 115 4.71 -6.39 -16.66
C ALA A 115 5.78 -7.30 -17.31
N SER A 116 5.37 -8.41 -17.93
CA SER A 116 6.25 -9.32 -18.64
C SER A 116 5.56 -9.97 -19.84
N GLN A 117 6.35 -10.40 -20.81
CA GLN A 117 5.90 -11.19 -21.94
C GLN A 117 6.56 -12.58 -21.89
N ALA A 118 5.89 -13.59 -22.45
CA ALA A 118 6.30 -14.99 -22.38
C ALA A 118 6.37 -15.49 -20.92
N GLY A 119 7.12 -16.53 -20.65
CA GLY A 119 7.40 -16.96 -19.27
C GLY A 119 6.81 -18.31 -18.89
N ALA A 120 5.84 -18.84 -19.63
CA ALA A 120 5.38 -20.21 -19.44
C ALA A 120 5.97 -21.11 -20.54
N GLU A 121 6.84 -22.02 -20.15
CA GLU A 121 7.44 -23.02 -21.04
C GLU A 121 7.22 -24.42 -20.47
N LEU A 122 6.95 -25.37 -21.35
CA LEU A 122 6.91 -26.77 -21.00
C LEU A 122 8.32 -27.34 -21.13
N VAL A 123 8.93 -27.69 -20.00
CA VAL A 123 10.28 -28.27 -19.97
C VAL A 123 10.18 -29.78 -19.77
N LYS A 124 10.99 -30.52 -20.51
CA LYS A 124 11.16 -31.95 -20.32
C LYS A 124 12.51 -32.30 -19.70
N ALA A 125 12.59 -33.41 -19.00
CA ALA A 125 13.85 -33.91 -18.47
C ALA A 125 14.83 -34.25 -19.62
N PRO A 126 16.13 -34.04 -19.43
CA PRO A 126 17.13 -34.54 -20.36
C PRO A 126 16.96 -36.05 -20.59
N GLY A 127 16.98 -36.48 -21.88
CA GLY A 127 16.77 -37.87 -22.25
C GLY A 127 15.33 -38.39 -22.30
N SER A 128 14.34 -37.51 -22.01
CA SER A 128 12.91 -37.86 -22.17
C SER A 128 12.53 -38.01 -23.64
N ASP A 129 11.72 -39.02 -23.93
CA ASP A 129 11.19 -39.31 -25.29
C ASP A 129 10.08 -38.39 -25.72
N ILE A 130 9.59 -37.49 -24.84
CA ILE A 130 8.55 -36.49 -25.12
C ILE A 130 9.09 -35.53 -26.19
N LYS A 131 8.45 -35.46 -27.36
CA LYS A 131 8.80 -34.57 -28.47
C LYS A 131 7.75 -33.49 -28.73
N SER A 132 6.53 -33.74 -28.33
CA SER A 132 5.38 -32.85 -28.55
C SER A 132 4.38 -32.93 -27.42
N ALA A 133 3.39 -32.03 -27.38
CA ALA A 133 2.31 -32.06 -26.41
C ALA A 133 1.42 -33.33 -26.53
N LYS A 134 1.50 -34.07 -27.64
CA LYS A 134 0.77 -35.32 -27.82
C LYS A 134 1.42 -36.52 -27.11
N ASP A 135 2.65 -36.35 -26.67
CA ASP A 135 3.43 -37.41 -25.97
C ASP A 135 3.24 -37.29 -24.44
N LEU A 136 2.41 -36.31 -23.97
CA LEU A 136 1.99 -36.11 -22.60
C LEU A 136 0.76 -36.93 -22.29
#